data_290636ff911e1bed595280985cc67658
#
_entry.id   290636ff911e1bed595280985cc67658
#
_cell.length_a   1.000
_cell.length_b   1.000
_cell.length_c   1.000
_cell.angle_alpha   90.00
_cell.angle_beta   90.00
_cell.angle_gamma   90.00
#
_symmetry.space_group_name_H-M   'P 1'
#
loop_
_entity.id
_entity.type
_entity.pdbx_description
1 polymer ?
#
loop_
_entity_poly.entity_id
_entity_poly.type
_entity_poly.pdbx_seq_one_letter_code
_entity_poly.pdbx_strand_id
1 'polypeptide(L)'
;MFKIIACINKRGVIGNHGKLLYSIKNDMKNFKSMTIGNVVIMGRYTFESLPKKKPLKDRINIIITKDNEYNVEASDNVFIVHSISEAVELTTTMFSDKEWFVIGGSTIYRQFLDEGLVDEMRLTYVDDDAEGNVKFPMFNTDSWYTYYESLTQTESYFPFTFRVLKKK
;
A
#
# COMPACT_ATOMS: atom_id res chain seq x y z
N MET A 1 -1.87 -12.74 7.63
CA MET A 1 -1.15 -12.52 6.35
C MET A 1 -1.32 -11.09 5.91
N PHE A 2 -0.40 -10.57 5.12
CA PHE A 2 -0.41 -9.18 4.68
C PHE A 2 -1.26 -8.97 3.44
N LYS A 3 -1.86 -7.80 3.36
CA LYS A 3 -2.64 -7.36 2.21
C LYS A 3 -1.96 -6.16 1.56
N ILE A 4 -1.88 -6.13 0.24
CA ILE A 4 -1.40 -4.96 -0.49
C ILE A 4 -2.60 -4.08 -0.88
N ILE A 5 -2.44 -2.77 -0.77
CA ILE A 5 -3.33 -1.77 -1.38
C ILE A 5 -2.50 -0.90 -2.31
N ALA A 6 -2.92 -0.78 -3.56
CA ALA A 6 -2.28 0.07 -4.55
C ALA A 6 -3.28 0.61 -5.57
N CYS A 7 -2.97 1.77 -6.16
CA CYS A 7 -3.66 2.35 -7.29
C CYS A 7 -2.71 2.36 -8.48
N ILE A 8 -3.07 1.67 -9.55
CA ILE A 8 -2.22 1.49 -10.73
C ILE A 8 -2.98 1.81 -12.01
N ASN A 9 -2.28 2.23 -13.06
CA ASN A 9 -2.86 2.41 -14.37
C ASN A 9 -2.57 1.25 -15.32
N LYS A 10 -2.94 1.36 -16.60
CA LYS A 10 -2.72 0.34 -17.64
C LYS A 10 -1.25 -0.03 -17.83
N ARG A 11 -0.32 0.86 -17.52
CA ARG A 11 1.14 0.62 -17.62
C ARG A 11 1.74 0.09 -16.32
N GLY A 12 0.92 -0.15 -15.29
CA GLY A 12 1.38 -0.54 -13.96
C GLY A 12 2.02 0.60 -13.16
N VAL A 13 1.84 1.84 -13.57
CA VAL A 13 2.43 3.03 -12.91
C VAL A 13 1.64 3.34 -11.63
N ILE A 14 2.34 3.57 -10.54
CA ILE A 14 1.79 3.97 -9.24
C ILE A 14 2.20 5.40 -8.84
N GLY A 15 3.29 5.92 -9.39
CA GLY A 15 3.77 7.25 -9.04
C GLY A 15 4.77 7.82 -10.03
N ASN A 16 5.05 9.11 -9.84
CA ASN A 16 6.04 9.83 -10.62
C ASN A 16 6.69 10.91 -9.75
N HIS A 17 8.03 10.89 -9.66
CA HIS A 17 8.83 11.85 -8.90
C HIS A 17 8.33 12.10 -7.45
N GLY A 18 8.08 11.02 -6.70
CA GLY A 18 7.69 11.07 -5.30
C GLY A 18 6.22 11.44 -5.04
N LYS A 19 5.40 11.49 -6.07
CA LYS A 19 3.96 11.76 -5.96
C LYS A 19 3.15 10.59 -6.49
N LEU A 20 1.99 10.34 -5.89
CA LEU A 20 0.98 9.45 -6.47
C LEU A 20 0.52 10.00 -7.81
N LEU A 21 0.29 9.10 -8.76
CA LEU A 21 -0.14 9.51 -10.11
C LEU A 21 -1.60 9.99 -10.11
N TYR A 22 -2.44 9.40 -9.26
CA TYR A 22 -3.87 9.72 -9.20
C TYR A 22 -4.30 10.08 -7.78
N SER A 23 -5.21 11.06 -7.69
CA SER A 23 -5.92 11.41 -6.47
C SER A 23 -7.41 11.28 -6.73
N ILE A 24 -7.93 10.07 -6.55
CA ILE A 24 -9.33 9.74 -6.79
C ILE A 24 -10.08 9.70 -5.45
N LYS A 25 -11.08 10.57 -5.30
CA LYS A 25 -11.79 10.75 -4.02
C LYS A 25 -12.39 9.46 -3.48
N ASN A 26 -13.05 8.67 -4.33
CA ASN A 26 -13.66 7.41 -3.91
C ASN A 26 -12.63 6.33 -3.59
N ASP A 27 -11.50 6.32 -4.30
CA ASP A 27 -10.37 5.46 -3.97
C ASP A 27 -9.78 5.80 -2.61
N MET A 28 -9.59 7.07 -2.31
CA MET A 28 -9.10 7.54 -1.00
C MET A 28 -10.07 7.25 0.14
N LYS A 29 -11.37 7.37 -0.09
CA LYS A 29 -12.40 6.98 0.88
C LYS A 29 -12.37 5.47 1.15
N ASN A 30 -12.27 4.67 0.09
CA ASN A 30 -12.15 3.22 0.18
C ASN A 30 -10.90 2.81 0.97
N PHE A 31 -9.75 3.40 0.64
CA PHE A 31 -8.50 3.21 1.38
C PHE A 31 -8.66 3.51 2.88
N LYS A 32 -9.24 4.65 3.22
CA LYS A 32 -9.46 5.04 4.61
C LYS A 32 -10.37 4.05 5.32
N SER A 33 -11.50 3.69 4.72
CA SER A 33 -12.47 2.77 5.34
C SER A 33 -11.89 1.39 5.63
N MET A 34 -11.00 0.89 4.77
CA MET A 34 -10.33 -0.40 4.96
C MET A 34 -9.24 -0.35 6.02
N THR A 35 -8.51 0.74 6.11
CA THR A 35 -7.30 0.83 6.94
C THR A 35 -7.52 1.39 8.32
N ILE A 36 -8.62 2.12 8.55
CA ILE A 36 -8.89 2.73 9.86
C ILE A 36 -8.99 1.66 10.95
N GLY A 37 -8.35 1.90 12.09
CA GLY A 37 -8.25 0.93 13.20
C GLY A 37 -7.24 -0.19 12.98
N ASN A 38 -6.61 -0.27 11.82
CA ASN A 38 -5.69 -1.32 11.39
C ASN A 38 -4.23 -0.84 11.25
N VAL A 39 -3.36 -1.71 10.80
CA VAL A 39 -1.94 -1.43 10.59
C VAL A 39 -1.69 -1.07 9.12
N VAL A 40 -0.95 0.02 8.89
CA VAL A 40 -0.42 0.39 7.58
C VAL A 40 1.11 0.32 7.62
N ILE A 41 1.70 -0.33 6.63
CA ILE A 41 3.14 -0.55 6.51
C ILE A 41 3.62 0.13 5.24
N MET A 42 4.66 0.94 5.37
CA MET A 42 5.18 1.73 4.28
C MET A 42 6.67 1.93 4.37
N GLY A 43 7.30 2.20 3.24
CA GLY A 43 8.67 2.69 3.21
C GLY A 43 8.74 4.18 3.62
N ARG A 44 9.95 4.62 3.99
CA ARG A 44 10.23 6.00 4.38
C ARG A 44 9.72 7.03 3.37
N TYR A 45 10.03 6.86 2.09
CA TYR A 45 9.63 7.83 1.06
C TYR A 45 8.12 7.92 0.88
N THR A 46 7.40 6.82 1.06
CA THR A 46 5.93 6.84 1.08
C THR A 46 5.41 7.64 2.27
N PHE A 47 5.98 7.44 3.45
CA PHE A 47 5.64 8.24 4.63
C PHE A 47 5.88 9.74 4.39
N GLU A 48 7.03 10.10 3.85
CA GLU A 48 7.39 11.50 3.56
C GLU A 48 6.50 12.14 2.48
N SER A 49 5.83 11.33 1.66
CA SER A 49 4.85 11.78 0.66
C SER A 49 3.45 12.03 1.23
N LEU A 50 3.18 11.58 2.46
CA LEU A 50 1.89 11.80 3.11
C LEU A 50 1.67 13.30 3.37
N PRO A 51 0.40 13.76 3.42
CA PRO A 51 0.09 15.18 3.70
C PRO A 51 0.78 15.67 4.97
N LYS A 52 1.53 16.76 4.85
CA LYS A 52 2.33 17.38 5.93
C LYS A 52 3.36 16.44 6.55
N LYS A 53 3.73 15.34 5.89
CA LYS A 53 4.61 14.27 6.42
C LYS A 53 4.16 13.78 7.80
N LYS A 54 2.85 13.60 7.96
CA LYS A 54 2.25 13.13 9.22
C LYS A 54 1.71 11.72 9.06
N PRO A 55 1.76 10.91 10.14
CA PRO A 55 1.21 9.57 10.12
C PRO A 55 -0.30 9.60 9.86
N LEU A 56 -0.80 8.53 9.27
CA LEU A 56 -2.22 8.36 9.02
C LEU A 56 -2.95 8.22 10.37
N LYS A 57 -3.92 9.12 10.57
CA LYS A 57 -4.70 9.18 11.81
C LYS A 57 -5.54 7.91 12.02
N ASP A 58 -5.70 7.50 13.26
CA ASP A 58 -6.49 6.33 13.69
C ASP A 58 -6.02 5.00 13.07
N ARG A 59 -4.74 4.90 12.74
CA ARG A 59 -4.06 3.69 12.25
C ARG A 59 -2.73 3.52 12.94
N ILE A 60 -2.27 2.29 13.03
CA ILE A 60 -0.89 2.00 13.41
C ILE A 60 -0.03 2.17 12.15
N ASN A 61 0.95 3.06 12.20
CA ASN A 61 1.86 3.34 11.09
C ASN A 61 3.21 2.68 11.34
N ILE A 62 3.61 1.73 10.50
CA ILE A 62 4.93 1.11 10.54
C ILE A 62 5.72 1.61 9.34
N ILE A 63 6.85 2.26 9.62
CA ILE A 63 7.73 2.84 8.61
C ILE A 63 9.00 2.00 8.53
N ILE A 64 9.30 1.47 7.35
CA ILE A 64 10.50 0.67 7.09
C ILE A 64 11.56 1.56 6.46
N THR A 65 12.73 1.63 7.07
CA THR A 65 13.88 2.36 6.55
C THR A 65 15.20 1.70 6.96
N LYS A 66 16.19 1.70 6.08
CA LYS A 66 17.55 1.24 6.40
C LYS A 66 18.36 2.27 7.20
N ASP A 67 17.87 3.49 7.29
CA ASP A 67 18.52 4.58 8.03
C ASP A 67 18.22 4.44 9.52
N ASN A 68 19.22 4.03 10.30
CA ASN A 68 19.10 3.83 11.74
C ASN A 68 18.94 5.14 12.53
N GLU A 69 19.27 6.27 11.91
CA GLU A 69 19.14 7.59 12.54
C GLU A 69 17.81 8.28 12.16
N TYR A 70 17.01 7.63 11.28
CA TYR A 70 15.72 8.19 10.87
C TYR A 70 14.77 8.32 12.04
N ASN A 71 14.20 9.49 12.21
CA ASN A 71 13.29 9.80 13.29
C ASN A 71 12.10 10.62 12.79
N VAL A 72 10.98 10.48 13.46
CA VAL A 72 9.74 11.25 13.25
C VAL A 72 9.25 11.77 14.58
N GLU A 73 8.36 12.75 14.56
CA GLU A 73 7.72 13.24 15.80
C GLU A 73 7.09 12.05 16.56
N ALA A 74 7.44 11.94 17.84
CA ALA A 74 6.98 10.84 18.67
C ALA A 74 5.45 10.80 18.75
N SER A 75 4.89 9.61 18.53
CA SER A 75 3.45 9.35 18.56
C SER A 75 3.20 7.90 18.93
N ASP A 76 2.14 7.65 19.67
CA ASP A 76 1.78 6.28 20.12
C ASP A 76 1.38 5.35 18.98
N ASN A 77 1.13 5.89 17.79
CA ASN A 77 0.69 5.14 16.62
C ASN A 77 1.75 5.05 15.52
N VAL A 78 3.02 5.36 15.80
CA VAL A 78 4.12 5.31 14.82
C VAL A 78 5.24 4.43 15.33
N PHE A 79 5.68 3.50 14.49
CA PHE A 79 6.79 2.60 14.74
C PHE A 79 7.75 2.64 13.56
N ILE A 80 9.05 2.82 13.84
CA ILE A 80 10.11 2.74 12.85
C ILE A 80 10.81 1.40 12.99
N VAL A 81 10.93 0.68 11.89
CA VAL A 81 11.65 -0.60 11.79
C VAL A 81 12.64 -0.55 10.64
N HIS A 82 13.63 -1.44 10.65
CA HIS A 82 14.75 -1.37 9.72
C HIS A 82 14.80 -2.53 8.72
N SER A 83 13.84 -3.45 8.80
CA SER A 83 13.72 -4.58 7.89
C SER A 83 12.26 -5.07 7.77
N ILE A 84 12.00 -5.85 6.72
CA ILE A 84 10.72 -6.58 6.57
C ILE A 84 10.53 -7.54 7.75
N SER A 85 11.58 -8.24 8.16
CA SER A 85 11.54 -9.17 9.29
C SER A 85 11.08 -8.50 10.58
N GLU A 86 11.62 -7.31 10.89
CA GLU A 86 11.18 -6.53 12.06
C GLU A 86 9.70 -6.09 11.95
N ALA A 87 9.25 -5.70 10.75
CA ALA A 87 7.85 -5.35 10.53
C ALA A 87 6.93 -6.57 10.75
N VAL A 88 7.33 -7.76 10.27
CA VAL A 88 6.60 -9.01 10.48
C VAL A 88 6.54 -9.36 11.96
N GLU A 89 7.66 -9.32 12.67
CA GLU A 89 7.72 -9.59 14.09
C GLU A 89 6.81 -8.66 14.89
N LEU A 90 6.90 -7.35 14.63
CA LEU A 90 6.10 -6.35 15.30
C LEU A 90 4.60 -6.55 15.08
N THR A 91 4.17 -6.82 13.85
CA THR A 91 2.75 -7.05 13.53
C THR A 91 2.21 -8.32 14.16
N THR A 92 2.98 -9.40 14.13
CA THR A 92 2.55 -10.69 14.66
C THR A 92 2.52 -10.73 16.20
N THR A 93 3.40 -9.99 16.86
CA THR A 93 3.49 -9.96 18.32
C THR A 93 2.58 -8.93 18.97
N MET A 94 2.47 -7.72 18.39
CA MET A 94 1.75 -6.61 19.03
C MET A 94 0.40 -6.30 18.40
N PHE A 95 0.18 -6.68 17.15
CA PHE A 95 -1.02 -6.30 16.38
C PHE A 95 -1.69 -7.49 15.69
N SER A 96 -1.65 -8.65 16.32
CA SER A 96 -2.23 -9.90 15.78
C SER A 96 -3.76 -9.85 15.66
N ASP A 97 -4.42 -8.96 16.39
CA ASP A 97 -5.86 -8.72 16.35
C ASP A 97 -6.32 -7.77 15.23
N LYS A 98 -5.35 -7.22 14.46
CA LYS A 98 -5.61 -6.23 13.40
C LYS A 98 -5.33 -6.80 12.02
N GLU A 99 -5.89 -6.15 11.00
CA GLU A 99 -5.48 -6.38 9.62
C GLU A 99 -4.21 -5.58 9.29
N TRP A 100 -3.37 -6.11 8.40
CA TRP A 100 -2.07 -5.53 8.05
C TRP A 100 -2.03 -5.19 6.57
N PHE A 101 -1.90 -3.90 6.26
CA PHE A 101 -1.92 -3.38 4.90
C PHE A 101 -0.56 -2.80 4.51
N VAL A 102 0.03 -3.34 3.44
CA VAL A 102 1.24 -2.78 2.81
C VAL A 102 0.79 -1.74 1.79
N ILE A 103 1.20 -0.49 1.99
CA ILE A 103 0.69 0.66 1.23
C ILE A 103 1.73 1.34 0.33
N GLY A 104 2.94 0.80 0.26
CA GLY A 104 3.96 1.25 -0.69
C GLY A 104 5.32 1.56 -0.07
N GLY A 105 6.28 1.94 -0.84
CA GLY A 105 6.24 2.02 -2.32
C GLY A 105 6.61 0.72 -3.05
N SER A 106 7.02 0.87 -4.29
CA SER A 106 7.32 -0.25 -5.18
C SER A 106 8.31 -1.26 -4.57
N THR A 107 9.37 -0.79 -3.95
CA THR A 107 10.37 -1.64 -3.29
C THR A 107 9.76 -2.44 -2.14
N ILE A 108 8.91 -1.83 -1.34
CA ILE A 108 8.24 -2.49 -0.21
C ILE A 108 7.23 -3.51 -0.72
N TYR A 109 6.40 -3.18 -1.71
CA TYR A 109 5.51 -4.15 -2.35
C TYR A 109 6.28 -5.37 -2.86
N ARG A 110 7.39 -5.14 -3.56
CA ARG A 110 8.24 -6.20 -4.10
C ARG A 110 8.76 -7.13 -3.01
N GLN A 111 9.34 -6.58 -1.96
CA GLN A 111 9.91 -7.38 -0.87
C GLN A 111 8.85 -8.27 -0.19
N PHE A 112 7.67 -7.73 0.09
CA PHE A 112 6.58 -8.52 0.68
C PHE A 112 6.07 -9.62 -0.27
N LEU A 113 6.02 -9.35 -1.57
CA LEU A 113 5.62 -10.36 -2.58
C LEU A 113 6.69 -11.44 -2.74
N ASP A 114 7.95 -11.06 -2.85
CA ASP A 114 9.08 -12.00 -3.06
C ASP A 114 9.26 -12.93 -1.87
N GLU A 115 9.03 -12.46 -0.66
CA GLU A 115 9.06 -13.27 0.56
C GLU A 115 7.78 -14.11 0.79
N GLY A 116 6.81 -14.02 -0.11
CA GLY A 116 5.58 -14.82 -0.05
C GLY A 116 4.64 -14.45 1.10
N LEU A 117 4.78 -13.26 1.67
CA LEU A 117 4.04 -12.79 2.83
C LEU A 117 2.62 -12.30 2.53
N VAL A 118 2.32 -12.05 1.26
CA VAL A 118 1.05 -11.45 0.80
C VAL A 118 0.08 -12.54 0.37
N ASP A 119 -1.15 -12.47 0.86
CA ASP A 119 -2.24 -13.38 0.47
C ASP A 119 -3.40 -12.67 -0.26
N GLU A 120 -3.44 -11.34 -0.20
CA GLU A 120 -4.47 -10.54 -0.84
C GLU A 120 -3.89 -9.24 -1.41
N MET A 121 -4.33 -8.87 -2.61
CA MET A 121 -4.04 -7.56 -3.21
C MET A 121 -5.35 -6.85 -3.54
N ARG A 122 -5.51 -5.64 -3.03
CA ARG A 122 -6.62 -4.73 -3.32
C ARG A 122 -6.12 -3.63 -4.24
N LEU A 123 -6.42 -3.76 -5.51
CA LEU A 123 -5.86 -2.91 -6.56
C LEU A 123 -6.97 -2.05 -7.18
N THR A 124 -6.72 -0.75 -7.25
CA THR A 124 -7.52 0.18 -8.05
C THR A 124 -6.87 0.30 -9.41
N TYR A 125 -7.57 -0.12 -10.44
CA TYR A 125 -7.12 -0.04 -11.84
C TYR A 125 -7.72 1.18 -12.51
N VAL A 126 -6.88 2.14 -12.87
CA VAL A 126 -7.28 3.37 -13.53
C VAL A 126 -7.15 3.21 -15.04
N ASP A 127 -8.21 3.56 -15.76
CA ASP A 127 -8.27 3.51 -17.22
C ASP A 127 -7.52 4.73 -17.82
N ASP A 128 -6.22 4.72 -17.66
CA ASP A 128 -5.29 5.72 -18.14
C ASP A 128 -3.94 5.07 -18.46
N ASP A 129 -3.17 5.67 -19.35
CA ASP A 129 -1.87 5.15 -19.80
C ASP A 129 -0.71 6.13 -19.57
N ALA A 130 -0.87 7.08 -18.65
CA ALA A 130 0.16 8.03 -18.30
C ALA A 130 1.47 7.32 -17.90
N GLU A 131 2.59 7.92 -18.29
CA GLU A 131 3.91 7.45 -17.90
C GLU A 131 4.27 7.91 -16.49
N GLY A 132 5.15 7.18 -15.85
CA GLY A 132 5.73 7.49 -14.55
C GLY A 132 6.91 6.60 -14.26
N ASN A 133 7.76 7.06 -13.34
CA ASN A 133 9.00 6.37 -13.02
C ASN A 133 8.87 5.31 -11.91
N VAL A 134 7.72 5.21 -11.27
CA VAL A 134 7.46 4.22 -10.22
C VAL A 134 6.34 3.29 -10.66
N LYS A 135 6.67 1.98 -10.75
CA LYS A 135 5.73 0.94 -11.16
C LYS A 135 5.46 -0.05 -10.04
N PHE A 136 4.25 -0.59 -10.04
CA PHE A 136 3.92 -1.75 -9.23
C PHE A 136 4.81 -2.93 -9.66
N PRO A 137 5.35 -3.74 -8.73
CA PRO A 137 6.21 -4.86 -9.11
C PRO A 137 5.46 -5.90 -9.94
N MET A 138 6.17 -6.50 -10.90
CA MET A 138 5.64 -7.66 -11.60
C MET A 138 5.48 -8.83 -10.62
N PHE A 139 4.41 -9.57 -10.75
CA PHE A 139 4.14 -10.78 -9.97
C PHE A 139 3.63 -11.90 -10.89
N ASN A 140 3.79 -13.14 -10.44
CA ASN A 140 3.31 -14.29 -11.22
C ASN A 140 1.78 -14.36 -11.14
N THR A 141 1.10 -13.95 -12.21
CA THR A 141 -0.36 -13.92 -12.30
C THR A 141 -1.01 -15.31 -12.14
N ASP A 142 -0.28 -16.39 -12.49
CA ASP A 142 -0.78 -17.76 -12.34
C ASP A 142 -0.98 -18.17 -10.87
N SER A 143 -0.30 -17.48 -9.96
CA SER A 143 -0.41 -17.71 -8.51
C SER A 143 -1.58 -16.97 -7.87
N TRP A 144 -2.32 -16.19 -8.64
CA TRP A 144 -3.40 -15.35 -8.13
C TRP A 144 -4.69 -15.56 -8.93
N TYR A 145 -5.83 -15.29 -8.29
CA TYR A 145 -7.12 -15.24 -8.97
C TYR A 145 -7.91 -14.00 -8.55
N THR A 146 -8.72 -13.50 -9.46
CA THR A 146 -9.62 -12.39 -9.17
C THR A 146 -10.77 -12.90 -8.29
N TYR A 147 -10.78 -12.50 -7.04
CA TYR A 147 -11.84 -12.81 -6.09
C TYR A 147 -13.05 -11.89 -6.27
N TYR A 148 -12.79 -10.62 -6.57
CA TYR A 148 -13.81 -9.60 -6.78
C TYR A 148 -13.32 -8.56 -7.79
N GLU A 149 -14.25 -8.09 -8.63
CA GLU A 149 -14.05 -6.94 -9.50
C GLU A 149 -15.32 -6.09 -9.50
N SER A 150 -15.19 -4.79 -9.24
CA SER A 150 -16.32 -3.86 -9.27
C SER A 150 -16.74 -3.54 -10.70
N LEU A 151 -17.93 -2.99 -10.84
CA LEU A 151 -18.28 -2.25 -12.05
C LEU A 151 -17.34 -1.07 -12.21
N THR A 152 -17.17 -0.59 -13.45
CA THR A 152 -16.40 0.60 -13.74
C THR A 152 -17.03 1.82 -13.05
N GLN A 153 -16.20 2.52 -12.27
CA GLN A 153 -16.58 3.76 -11.62
C GLN A 153 -16.23 4.95 -12.53
N THR A 154 -17.13 5.89 -12.67
CA THR A 154 -16.99 7.03 -13.61
C THR A 154 -17.08 8.40 -12.94
N GLU A 155 -17.10 8.45 -11.62
CA GLU A 155 -17.20 9.69 -10.84
C GLU A 155 -15.89 10.50 -10.83
N SER A 156 -14.82 9.92 -11.29
CA SER A 156 -13.50 10.55 -11.45
C SER A 156 -13.28 10.98 -12.90
N TYR A 157 -12.32 11.87 -13.12
CA TYR A 157 -11.86 12.23 -14.46
C TYR A 157 -11.42 11.00 -15.27
N PHE A 158 -10.79 10.01 -14.62
CA PHE A 158 -10.46 8.73 -15.22
C PHE A 158 -11.40 7.64 -14.70
N PRO A 159 -11.98 6.81 -15.59
CA PRO A 159 -12.68 5.61 -15.16
C PRO A 159 -11.75 4.66 -14.41
N PHE A 160 -12.26 3.96 -13.41
CA PHE A 160 -11.47 3.00 -12.64
C PHE A 160 -12.31 1.83 -12.14
N THR A 161 -11.66 0.71 -11.82
CA THR A 161 -12.27 -0.46 -11.20
C THR A 161 -11.51 -0.84 -9.94
N PHE A 162 -12.23 -1.38 -8.95
CA PHE A 162 -11.61 -2.03 -7.80
C PHE A 162 -11.50 -3.52 -8.07
N ARG A 163 -10.33 -4.10 -7.82
CA ARG A 163 -10.09 -5.54 -7.90
C ARG A 163 -9.50 -6.07 -6.61
N VAL A 164 -9.99 -7.22 -6.18
CA VAL A 164 -9.39 -8.00 -5.10
C VAL A 164 -8.82 -9.27 -5.71
N LEU A 165 -7.52 -9.43 -5.62
CA LEU A 165 -6.82 -10.65 -6.00
C LEU A 165 -6.48 -11.44 -4.75
N LYS A 166 -6.68 -12.74 -4.78
CA LYS A 166 -6.27 -13.65 -3.71
C LYS A 166 -5.29 -14.68 -4.23
N LYS A 167 -4.37 -15.09 -3.37
CA LYS A 167 -3.39 -16.15 -3.66
C LYS A 167 -4.13 -17.49 -3.76
N LYS A 168 -3.72 -18.31 -4.76
CA LYS A 168 -4.20 -19.70 -4.92
C LYS A 168 -3.65 -20.62 -3.84
#